data_6ead83ed1cb69eef08ea795f4813b30a
#
_entry.id   6ead83ed1cb69eef08ea795f4813b30a
#
_cell.length_a   1.000
_cell.length_b   1.000
_cell.length_c   1.000
_cell.angle_alpha   90.00
_cell.angle_beta   90.00
_cell.angle_gamma   90.00
#
_symmetry.space_group_name_H-M   'P 1'
#
loop_
_entity.id
_entity.type
_entity.pdbx_description
1 polymer ?
#
loop_
_entity_poly.entity_id
_entity_poly.type
_entity_poly.pdbx_seq_one_letter_code
_entity_poly.pdbx_strand_id
1 'polypeptide(L)'
;EVSPLVVQWARVFQVSGSLYNAVAYVENQNANAAIPNISYEFKVYDGNNILITTRVGQTFIAPNGRTAIFESGLSMGNRVPRRTSFAFTSAQNFYKVDQRFSDVKVFAKDATVGDEDTFPKAQGVIENSSIYPVGELDVIAILYDEFGNALGVSKTISEALPPQSSKQVFFSWL
;
A
#
# COMPACT_ATOMS: atom_id res chain seq x y z
N GLU A 1 7.22 -1.59 25.70
CA GLU A 1 7.90 -2.46 24.74
C GLU A 1 7.19 -2.34 23.39
N VAL A 2 7.94 -2.26 22.30
CA VAL A 2 7.38 -2.20 20.94
C VAL A 2 7.60 -3.52 20.24
N SER A 3 6.62 -3.95 19.44
CA SER A 3 6.72 -5.13 18.59
C SER A 3 7.27 -4.73 17.21
N PRO A 4 8.11 -5.56 16.58
CA PRO A 4 8.59 -5.29 15.23
C PRO A 4 7.44 -5.28 14.21
N LEU A 5 7.66 -4.60 13.08
CA LEU A 5 6.73 -4.62 11.95
C LEU A 5 6.61 -6.04 11.38
N VAL A 6 5.41 -6.41 10.96
CA VAL A 6 5.13 -7.70 10.32
C VAL A 6 4.83 -7.51 8.85
N VAL A 7 5.63 -8.12 7.98
CA VAL A 7 5.34 -8.18 6.54
C VAL A 7 4.38 -9.33 6.30
N GLN A 8 3.13 -9.03 5.93
CA GLN A 8 2.09 -10.03 5.69
C GLN A 8 2.33 -10.77 4.36
N TRP A 9 2.63 -10.01 3.31
CA TRP A 9 2.99 -10.52 2.00
C TRP A 9 3.66 -9.44 1.15
N ALA A 10 4.37 -9.87 0.12
CA ALA A 10 4.91 -9.00 -0.93
C ALA A 10 4.72 -9.66 -2.29
N ARG A 11 4.22 -8.90 -3.29
CA ARG A 11 3.93 -9.40 -4.64
C ARG A 11 4.15 -8.32 -5.68
N VAL A 12 4.33 -8.75 -6.93
CA VAL A 12 4.25 -7.89 -8.10
C VAL A 12 3.03 -8.24 -8.93
N PHE A 13 2.43 -7.22 -9.54
CA PHE A 13 1.26 -7.33 -10.40
C PHE A 13 1.57 -6.72 -11.75
N GLN A 14 1.30 -7.46 -12.82
CA GLN A 14 1.52 -6.97 -14.18
C GLN A 14 0.57 -5.81 -14.48
N VAL A 15 1.12 -4.76 -15.07
CA VAL A 15 0.36 -3.61 -15.56
C VAL A 15 0.20 -3.72 -17.07
N SER A 16 1.31 -3.84 -17.79
CA SER A 16 1.32 -3.94 -19.25
C SER A 16 2.68 -4.47 -19.72
N GLY A 17 2.70 -5.47 -20.59
CA GLY A 17 3.95 -6.01 -21.14
C GLY A 17 4.92 -6.45 -20.04
N SER A 18 6.11 -5.83 -20.02
CA SER A 18 7.15 -6.10 -19.01
C SER A 18 7.06 -5.23 -17.74
N LEU A 19 6.06 -4.35 -17.65
CA LEU A 19 5.88 -3.43 -16.53
C LEU A 19 4.99 -4.01 -15.44
N TYR A 20 5.45 -3.90 -14.21
CA TYR A 20 4.77 -4.40 -13.00
C TYR A 20 4.75 -3.35 -11.91
N ASN A 21 3.75 -3.45 -11.04
CA ASN A 21 3.71 -2.73 -9.75
C ASN A 21 4.06 -3.71 -8.64
N ALA A 22 4.83 -3.25 -7.67
CA ALA A 22 5.17 -4.02 -6.47
C ALA A 22 4.40 -3.51 -5.26
N VAL A 23 3.94 -4.43 -4.42
CA VAL A 23 3.25 -4.12 -3.17
C VAL A 23 3.77 -5.00 -2.06
N ALA A 24 4.01 -4.40 -0.90
CA ALA A 24 4.18 -5.09 0.36
C ALA A 24 3.08 -4.66 1.33
N TYR A 25 2.40 -5.63 1.93
CA TYR A 25 1.37 -5.38 2.93
C TYR A 25 1.96 -5.60 4.31
N VAL A 26 2.03 -4.54 5.09
CA VAL A 26 2.77 -4.48 6.35
C VAL A 26 1.84 -4.11 7.49
N GLU A 27 2.01 -4.74 8.62
CA GLU A 27 1.26 -4.47 9.85
C GLU A 27 2.16 -3.88 10.94
N ASN A 28 1.70 -2.78 11.54
CA ASN A 28 2.22 -2.22 12.77
C ASN A 28 1.23 -2.48 13.89
N GLN A 29 1.55 -3.38 14.79
CA GLN A 29 0.70 -3.76 15.93
C GLN A 29 0.82 -2.81 17.12
N ASN A 30 1.71 -1.82 17.04
CA ASN A 30 1.95 -0.88 18.13
C ASN A 30 0.90 0.24 18.10
N ALA A 31 0.03 0.28 19.08
CA ALA A 31 -1.10 1.22 19.15
C ALA A 31 -0.67 2.70 19.18
N ASN A 32 0.48 3.00 19.77
CA ASN A 32 0.92 4.37 20.04
C ASN A 32 2.33 4.64 19.53
N ALA A 33 2.83 3.84 18.60
CA ALA A 33 4.17 4.01 18.07
C ALA A 33 4.19 3.94 16.55
N ALA A 34 4.82 4.92 15.94
CA ALA A 34 4.98 5.09 14.50
C ALA A 34 6.46 5.13 14.12
N ILE A 35 6.76 4.90 12.86
CA ILE A 35 8.09 5.12 12.30
C ILE A 35 8.00 6.24 11.26
N PRO A 36 8.57 7.42 11.52
CA PRO A 36 8.46 8.56 10.60
C PRO A 36 9.15 8.34 9.26
N ASN A 37 10.24 7.58 9.27
CA ASN A 37 11.00 7.26 8.07
C ASN A 37 11.68 5.91 8.21
N ILE A 38 11.46 5.03 7.23
CA ILE A 38 12.08 3.72 7.16
C ILE A 38 12.39 3.37 5.71
N SER A 39 13.60 2.89 5.47
CA SER A 39 14.04 2.44 4.16
C SER A 39 13.64 0.99 3.93
N TYR A 40 13.32 0.66 2.69
CA TYR A 40 12.92 -0.69 2.29
C TYR A 40 13.48 -1.07 0.92
N GLU A 41 13.40 -2.36 0.62
CA GLU A 41 13.82 -2.94 -0.63
C GLU A 41 12.86 -4.04 -1.08
N PHE A 42 12.44 -3.96 -2.34
CA PHE A 42 11.82 -5.07 -3.08
C PHE A 42 12.89 -5.76 -3.92
N LYS A 43 12.88 -7.09 -3.94
CA LYS A 43 13.65 -7.91 -4.89
C LYS A 43 12.71 -8.87 -5.60
N VAL A 44 12.81 -8.91 -6.92
CA VAL A 44 11.97 -9.76 -7.76
C VAL A 44 12.85 -10.79 -8.47
N TYR A 45 12.43 -12.05 -8.41
CA TYR A 45 13.17 -13.20 -8.94
C TYR A 45 12.34 -13.96 -9.95
N ASP A 46 13.01 -14.60 -10.91
CA ASP A 46 12.40 -15.50 -11.87
C ASP A 46 12.19 -16.93 -11.33
N GLY A 47 11.73 -17.84 -12.20
CA GLY A 47 11.49 -19.23 -11.87
C GLY A 47 12.76 -20.04 -11.50
N ASN A 48 13.94 -19.57 -11.90
CA ASN A 48 15.23 -20.16 -11.54
C ASN A 48 15.86 -19.50 -10.31
N ASN A 49 15.08 -18.69 -9.60
CA ASN A 49 15.54 -17.91 -8.44
C ASN A 49 16.67 -16.93 -8.75
N ILE A 50 16.75 -16.45 -9.99
CA ILE A 50 17.70 -15.43 -10.40
C ILE A 50 17.06 -14.06 -10.27
N LEU A 51 17.79 -13.12 -9.66
CA LEU A 51 17.32 -11.74 -9.47
C LEU A 51 17.04 -11.07 -10.82
N ILE A 52 15.84 -10.52 -10.97
CA ILE A 52 15.44 -9.73 -12.14
C ILE A 52 15.70 -8.24 -11.87
N THR A 53 15.15 -7.73 -10.78
CA THR A 53 15.22 -6.31 -10.46
C THR A 53 15.13 -6.07 -8.96
N THR A 54 15.63 -4.92 -8.55
CA THR A 54 15.55 -4.41 -7.18
C THR A 54 14.93 -3.02 -7.21
N ARG A 55 14.05 -2.72 -6.28
CA ARG A 55 13.51 -1.39 -6.07
C ARG A 55 13.68 -1.01 -4.60
N VAL A 56 14.29 0.15 -4.36
CA VAL A 56 14.48 0.71 -3.01
C VAL A 56 13.61 1.94 -2.85
N GLY A 57 13.19 2.19 -1.62
CA GLY A 57 12.40 3.36 -1.29
C GLY A 57 12.43 3.67 0.19
N GLN A 58 11.67 4.69 0.55
CA GLN A 58 11.47 5.12 1.92
C GLN A 58 10.00 5.44 2.15
N THR A 59 9.51 5.19 3.34
CA THR A 59 8.13 5.50 3.72
C THR A 59 8.04 5.77 5.23
N PHE A 60 6.87 6.18 5.67
CA PHE A 60 6.50 6.22 7.07
C PHE A 60 5.56 5.06 7.40
N ILE A 61 5.49 4.64 8.65
CA ILE A 61 4.55 3.62 9.12
C ILE A 61 3.73 4.21 10.25
N ALA A 62 2.43 4.34 10.02
CA ALA A 62 1.48 4.81 11.01
C ALA A 62 1.30 3.78 12.15
N PRO A 63 0.84 4.18 13.34
CA PRO A 63 0.54 3.24 14.42
C PRO A 63 -0.73 2.46 14.14
N ASN A 64 -0.83 1.30 14.77
CA ASN A 64 -2.05 0.50 14.89
C ASN A 64 -2.77 0.24 13.57
N GLY A 65 -2.17 -0.53 12.69
CA GLY A 65 -2.86 -0.88 11.46
C GLY A 65 -1.99 -1.54 10.41
N ARG A 66 -2.60 -1.73 9.27
CA ARG A 66 -1.97 -2.29 8.09
C ARG A 66 -1.81 -1.20 7.04
N THR A 67 -0.72 -1.27 6.32
CA THR A 67 -0.43 -0.33 5.24
C THR A 67 0.14 -1.07 4.03
N ALA A 68 -0.19 -0.60 2.85
CA ALA A 68 0.41 -1.09 1.61
C ALA A 68 1.55 -0.15 1.20
N ILE A 69 2.74 -0.72 1.01
CA ILE A 69 3.88 -0.02 0.44
C ILE A 69 3.89 -0.33 -1.05
N PHE A 70 3.75 0.69 -1.88
CA PHE A 70 3.51 0.57 -3.31
C PHE A 70 4.66 1.18 -4.12
N GLU A 71 5.15 0.43 -5.09
CA GLU A 71 6.12 0.90 -6.08
C GLU A 71 5.62 0.60 -7.49
N SER A 72 5.63 1.61 -8.36
CA SER A 72 5.17 1.48 -9.74
C SER A 72 6.30 1.32 -10.74
N GLY A 73 5.97 0.75 -11.91
CA GLY A 73 6.82 0.78 -13.07
C GLY A 73 8.12 -0.02 -12.95
N LEU A 74 8.08 -1.20 -12.32
CA LEU A 74 9.20 -2.12 -12.33
C LEU A 74 9.26 -2.84 -13.68
N SER A 75 10.36 -2.68 -14.40
CA SER A 75 10.59 -3.40 -15.65
C SER A 75 11.18 -4.78 -15.38
N MET A 76 10.55 -5.80 -15.94
CA MET A 76 11.05 -7.20 -15.88
C MET A 76 11.85 -7.60 -17.14
N GLY A 77 11.95 -6.70 -18.14
CA GLY A 77 12.58 -7.02 -19.42
C GLY A 77 11.88 -8.21 -20.10
N ASN A 78 12.65 -9.22 -20.48
CA ASN A 78 12.14 -10.45 -21.09
C ASN A 78 11.89 -11.59 -20.09
N ARG A 79 11.93 -11.30 -18.80
CA ARG A 79 11.85 -12.31 -17.74
C ARG A 79 10.48 -12.29 -17.07
N VAL A 80 10.04 -13.46 -16.63
CA VAL A 80 8.77 -13.61 -15.94
C VAL A 80 9.01 -13.68 -14.44
N PRO A 81 8.47 -12.75 -13.64
CA PRO A 81 8.61 -12.77 -12.19
C PRO A 81 7.86 -13.97 -11.60
N ARG A 82 8.46 -14.62 -10.60
CA ARG A 82 7.88 -15.76 -9.89
C ARG A 82 7.89 -15.61 -8.38
N ARG A 83 8.84 -14.84 -7.86
CA ARG A 83 8.96 -14.60 -6.42
C ARG A 83 9.32 -13.14 -6.15
N THR A 84 8.66 -12.56 -5.17
CA THR A 84 8.95 -11.22 -4.68
C THR A 84 9.33 -11.29 -3.21
N SER A 85 10.42 -10.67 -2.82
CA SER A 85 10.78 -10.44 -1.42
C SER A 85 10.73 -8.96 -1.09
N PHE A 86 10.46 -8.67 0.16
CA PHE A 86 10.45 -7.34 0.73
C PHE A 86 11.15 -7.35 2.08
N ALA A 87 11.98 -6.36 2.33
CA ALA A 87 12.63 -6.18 3.62
C ALA A 87 12.81 -4.70 3.95
N PHE A 88 12.71 -4.36 5.22
CA PHE A 88 13.20 -3.07 5.71
C PHE A 88 14.72 -3.10 5.80
N THR A 89 15.36 -2.08 5.26
CA THR A 89 16.83 -1.98 5.13
C THR A 89 17.47 -1.03 6.13
N SER A 90 16.64 -0.29 6.89
CA SER A 90 17.10 0.53 8.02
C SER A 90 16.48 0.06 9.33
N ALA A 91 17.02 0.55 10.45
CA ALA A 91 16.49 0.25 11.78
C ALA A 91 15.04 0.70 11.94
N GLN A 92 14.23 -0.10 12.66
CA GLN A 92 12.85 0.22 12.99
C GLN A 92 12.82 1.14 14.22
N ASN A 93 13.09 2.41 14.01
CA ASN A 93 13.11 3.42 15.07
C ASN A 93 11.68 3.92 15.33
N PHE A 94 11.04 3.33 16.34
CA PHE A 94 9.72 3.72 16.76
C PHE A 94 9.72 4.97 17.62
N TYR A 95 8.76 5.84 17.37
CA TYR A 95 8.49 7.05 18.16
C TYR A 95 7.06 6.99 18.69
N LYS A 96 6.92 7.36 19.95
CA LYS A 96 5.59 7.50 20.55
C LYS A 96 4.84 8.64 19.85
N VAL A 97 3.63 8.35 19.40
CA VAL A 97 2.77 9.36 18.77
C VAL A 97 1.97 10.13 19.81
N ASP A 98 1.72 11.41 19.54
CA ASP A 98 0.83 12.26 20.33
C ASP A 98 -0.61 11.74 20.22
N GLN A 99 -1.38 11.88 21.28
CA GLN A 99 -2.79 11.48 21.33
C GLN A 99 -3.64 12.18 20.26
N ARG A 100 -3.27 13.41 19.88
CA ARG A 100 -3.92 14.12 18.76
C ARG A 100 -3.84 13.37 17.43
N PHE A 101 -2.84 12.53 17.23
CA PHE A 101 -2.73 11.70 16.04
C PHE A 101 -3.81 10.60 16.00
N SER A 102 -4.19 10.07 17.16
CA SER A 102 -5.28 9.08 17.27
C SER A 102 -6.67 9.69 17.10
N ASP A 103 -6.77 11.02 17.18
CA ASP A 103 -8.03 11.74 16.96
C ASP A 103 -8.30 12.01 15.45
N VAL A 104 -7.28 11.86 14.61
CA VAL A 104 -7.46 11.90 13.14
C VAL A 104 -8.07 10.58 12.69
N LYS A 105 -9.26 10.64 12.09
CA LYS A 105 -10.02 9.46 11.66
C LYS A 105 -10.35 9.59 10.18
N VAL A 106 -9.63 8.82 9.37
CA VAL A 106 -9.88 8.70 7.94
C VAL A 106 -10.33 7.28 7.63
N PHE A 107 -11.43 7.15 6.92
CA PHE A 107 -12.02 5.87 6.56
C PHE A 107 -12.25 5.78 5.06
N ALA A 108 -12.10 4.56 4.52
CA ALA A 108 -12.63 4.21 3.21
C ALA A 108 -13.98 3.50 3.40
N LYS A 109 -14.99 3.90 2.62
CA LYS A 109 -16.33 3.30 2.65
C LYS A 109 -16.93 3.22 1.26
N ASP A 110 -18.06 2.52 1.14
CA ASP A 110 -18.83 2.39 -0.08
C ASP A 110 -17.99 1.93 -1.29
N ALA A 111 -17.05 1.03 -1.03
CA ALA A 111 -16.20 0.47 -2.08
C ALA A 111 -17.03 -0.46 -2.98
N THR A 112 -16.97 -0.21 -4.29
CA THR A 112 -17.62 -1.03 -5.31
C THR A 112 -16.63 -1.34 -6.42
N VAL A 113 -16.79 -2.52 -7.04
CA VAL A 113 -16.03 -2.95 -8.22
C VAL A 113 -17.01 -3.20 -9.36
N GLY A 114 -16.66 -2.77 -10.56
CA GLY A 114 -17.43 -3.01 -11.77
C GLY A 114 -16.54 -3.33 -12.96
N ASP A 115 -17.15 -3.75 -14.07
CA ASP A 115 -16.46 -4.11 -15.32
C ASP A 115 -15.41 -5.23 -15.14
N GLU A 116 -15.71 -6.20 -14.25
CA GLU A 116 -14.77 -7.24 -13.79
C GLU A 116 -14.21 -8.10 -14.93
N ASP A 117 -14.99 -8.29 -16.02
CA ASP A 117 -14.64 -9.18 -17.14
C ASP A 117 -13.69 -8.53 -18.16
N THR A 118 -13.50 -7.21 -18.13
CA THR A 118 -12.70 -6.49 -19.13
C THR A 118 -11.60 -5.66 -18.49
N PHE A 119 -11.95 -4.49 -18.01
CA PHE A 119 -11.03 -3.57 -17.32
C PHE A 119 -11.64 -3.22 -15.97
N PRO A 120 -11.30 -3.94 -14.91
CA PRO A 120 -11.86 -3.69 -13.59
C PRO A 120 -11.71 -2.22 -13.19
N LYS A 121 -12.78 -1.66 -12.68
CA LYS A 121 -12.81 -0.32 -12.10
C LYS A 121 -13.36 -0.42 -10.70
N ALA A 122 -12.75 0.28 -9.78
CA ALA A 122 -13.29 0.42 -8.44
C ALA A 122 -13.49 1.89 -8.12
N GLN A 123 -14.42 2.15 -7.25
CA GLN A 123 -14.64 3.44 -6.65
C GLN A 123 -14.91 3.28 -5.17
N GLY A 124 -14.68 4.34 -4.43
CA GLY A 124 -14.97 4.40 -3.01
C GLY A 124 -15.02 5.83 -2.53
N VAL A 125 -15.37 6.00 -1.28
CA VAL A 125 -15.41 7.31 -0.62
C VAL A 125 -14.38 7.32 0.50
N ILE A 126 -13.50 8.33 0.51
CA ILE A 126 -12.60 8.60 1.62
C ILE A 126 -13.23 9.70 2.47
N GLU A 127 -13.43 9.41 3.75
CA GLU A 127 -14.05 10.31 4.71
C GLU A 127 -13.09 10.69 5.82
N ASN A 128 -12.95 11.98 6.07
CA ASN A 128 -12.34 12.53 7.25
C ASN A 128 -13.42 12.89 8.26
N SER A 129 -13.61 12.06 9.28
CA SER A 129 -14.60 12.30 10.35
C SER A 129 -14.03 13.06 11.54
N SER A 130 -12.78 13.51 11.46
CA SER A 130 -12.14 14.30 12.50
C SER A 130 -12.39 15.80 12.37
N ILE A 131 -12.05 16.54 13.42
CA ILE A 131 -12.07 18.02 13.43
C ILE A 131 -10.79 18.62 12.85
N TYR A 132 -9.83 17.80 12.46
CA TYR A 132 -8.55 18.23 11.90
C TYR A 132 -8.55 18.09 10.39
N PRO A 133 -7.96 19.03 9.64
CA PRO A 133 -7.76 18.85 8.22
C PRO A 133 -6.71 17.76 7.96
N VAL A 134 -6.92 16.97 6.91
CA VAL A 134 -5.97 15.97 6.42
C VAL A 134 -5.46 16.42 5.06
N GLY A 135 -4.16 16.34 4.85
CA GLY A 135 -3.55 16.69 3.58
C GLY A 135 -3.88 15.68 2.48
N GLU A 136 -3.16 15.78 1.39
CA GLU A 136 -3.25 14.84 0.28
C GLU A 136 -2.89 13.41 0.75
N LEU A 137 -3.64 12.42 0.29
CA LEU A 137 -3.48 11.02 0.67
C LEU A 137 -3.21 10.14 -0.55
N ASP A 138 -2.21 9.29 -0.44
CA ASP A 138 -2.10 8.11 -1.29
C ASP A 138 -3.16 7.09 -0.87
N VAL A 139 -4.00 6.69 -1.81
CA VAL A 139 -5.04 5.68 -1.58
C VAL A 139 -4.74 4.48 -2.46
N ILE A 140 -4.63 3.32 -1.83
CA ILE A 140 -4.27 2.06 -2.51
C ILE A 140 -5.45 1.11 -2.41
N ALA A 141 -5.89 0.60 -3.56
CA ALA A 141 -6.91 -0.42 -3.65
C ALA A 141 -6.26 -1.76 -4.02
N ILE A 142 -6.59 -2.80 -3.25
CA ILE A 142 -6.17 -4.16 -3.51
C ILE A 142 -7.43 -4.98 -3.79
N LEU A 143 -7.46 -5.61 -4.96
CA LEU A 143 -8.51 -6.57 -5.31
C LEU A 143 -8.15 -7.95 -4.78
N TYR A 144 -9.11 -8.61 -4.17
CA TYR A 144 -8.97 -9.98 -3.68
C TYR A 144 -10.00 -10.90 -4.35
N ASP A 145 -9.61 -12.15 -4.54
CA ASP A 145 -10.56 -13.21 -4.90
C ASP A 145 -11.37 -13.68 -3.67
N GLU A 146 -12.32 -14.59 -3.91
CA GLU A 146 -13.14 -15.19 -2.85
C GLU A 146 -12.34 -15.99 -1.82
N PHE A 147 -11.10 -16.38 -2.13
CA PHE A 147 -10.18 -17.11 -1.25
C PHE A 147 -9.22 -16.19 -0.49
N GLY A 148 -9.30 -14.87 -0.71
CA GLY A 148 -8.43 -13.88 -0.07
C GLY A 148 -7.06 -13.73 -0.73
N ASN A 149 -6.87 -14.18 -1.97
CA ASN A 149 -5.65 -13.94 -2.72
C ASN A 149 -5.71 -12.57 -3.39
N ALA A 150 -4.67 -11.77 -3.27
CA ALA A 150 -4.57 -10.51 -3.97
C ALA A 150 -4.42 -10.74 -5.49
N LEU A 151 -5.32 -10.17 -6.27
CA LEU A 151 -5.37 -10.27 -7.73
C LEU A 151 -4.76 -9.07 -8.44
N GLY A 152 -4.88 -7.89 -7.85
CA GLY A 152 -4.41 -6.66 -8.45
C GLY A 152 -4.33 -5.53 -7.44
N VAL A 153 -3.57 -4.51 -7.79
CA VAL A 153 -3.39 -3.31 -6.99
C VAL A 153 -3.44 -2.08 -7.87
N SER A 154 -4.07 -1.03 -7.36
CA SER A 154 -4.09 0.28 -8.01
C SER A 154 -3.92 1.37 -6.96
N LYS A 155 -3.29 2.47 -7.35
CA LYS A 155 -3.05 3.62 -6.50
C LYS A 155 -3.67 4.86 -7.13
N THR A 156 -4.34 5.65 -6.31
CA THR A 156 -4.80 6.98 -6.66
C THR A 156 -4.42 7.97 -5.56
N ILE A 157 -4.56 9.25 -5.85
CA ILE A 157 -4.31 10.33 -4.89
C ILE A 157 -5.63 11.01 -4.59
N SER A 158 -5.99 11.07 -3.30
CA SER A 158 -7.07 11.91 -2.83
C SER A 158 -6.54 13.30 -2.55
N GLU A 159 -7.22 14.34 -3.04
CA GLU A 159 -6.95 15.70 -2.59
C GLU A 159 -7.14 15.85 -1.08
N ALA A 160 -6.62 16.94 -0.53
CA ALA A 160 -6.79 17.27 0.89
C ALA A 160 -8.26 17.20 1.33
N LEU A 161 -8.47 16.64 2.51
CA LEU A 161 -9.78 16.47 3.13
C LEU A 161 -9.96 17.47 4.27
N PRO A 162 -10.80 18.51 4.10
CA PRO A 162 -11.20 19.37 5.21
C PRO A 162 -11.80 18.56 6.37
N PRO A 163 -11.89 19.13 7.58
CA PRO A 163 -12.60 18.49 8.67
C PRO A 163 -14.02 18.08 8.28
N GLN A 164 -14.44 16.89 8.72
CA GLN A 164 -15.82 16.39 8.53
C GLN A 164 -16.26 16.40 7.06
N SER A 165 -15.38 16.05 6.15
CA SER A 165 -15.65 16.01 4.71
C SER A 165 -15.32 14.64 4.11
N SER A 166 -15.83 14.42 2.90
CA SER A 166 -15.55 13.21 2.15
C SER A 166 -15.28 13.52 0.68
N LYS A 167 -14.53 12.65 0.02
CA LYS A 167 -14.26 12.70 -1.42
C LYS A 167 -14.37 11.32 -2.04
N GLN A 168 -14.87 11.28 -3.26
CA GLN A 168 -14.89 10.07 -4.06
C GLN A 168 -13.51 9.83 -4.69
N VAL A 169 -13.10 8.58 -4.72
CA VAL A 169 -11.85 8.13 -5.35
C VAL A 169 -12.14 7.01 -6.34
N PHE A 170 -11.34 6.95 -7.40
CA PHE A 170 -11.50 6.01 -8.49
C PHE A 170 -10.19 5.26 -8.74
N PHE A 171 -10.32 3.99 -9.09
CA PHE A 171 -9.22 3.09 -9.41
C PHE A 171 -9.50 2.38 -10.72
N SER A 172 -8.46 2.08 -11.47
CA SER A 172 -8.53 1.28 -12.68
C SER A 172 -7.36 0.31 -12.76
N TRP A 173 -7.62 -0.84 -13.37
CA TRP A 173 -6.62 -1.84 -13.73
C TRP A 173 -6.65 -2.00 -15.24
N LEU A 174 -5.48 -2.02 -15.88
CA LEU A 174 -5.31 -2.20 -17.33
C LEU A 174 -5.02 -3.67 -17.64
#